data_2ad77e7fb5cd14e849a0aa0ce898f701
#
_entry.id   2ad77e7fb5cd14e849a0aa0ce898f701
#
_cell.length_a   1.000
_cell.length_b   1.000
_cell.length_c   1.000
_cell.angle_alpha   90.00
_cell.angle_beta   90.00
_cell.angle_gamma   90.00
#
_symmetry.space_group_name_H-M   'P 1'
#
loop_
_entity.id
_entity.type
_entity.pdbx_description
1 polymer ?
#
loop_
_entity_poly.entity_id
_entity_poly.type
_entity_poly.pdbx_seq_one_letter_code
_entity_poly.pdbx_strand_id
1 'polypeptide(L)'
;MMTSELKALLDAIVQKLIKYFAPQKVILYGSYAYGNPEPDSDLDLLIIKETSERFIDRWQSVRRILSDPTRMAPIETLVLTPGEISDRIARGDQFIAEILKKGRVLYEA
;
A
#
# COMPACT_ATOMS: atom_id res chain seq x y z
N MET A 1 -12.42 -12.93 2.19
CA MET A 1 -12.68 -13.07 0.75
C MET A 1 -12.86 -11.70 0.11
N MET A 2 -12.26 -11.50 -1.05
CA MET A 2 -12.32 -10.23 -1.74
C MET A 2 -13.56 -10.17 -2.63
N THR A 3 -14.37 -9.11 -2.48
CA THR A 3 -15.53 -8.91 -3.35
C THR A 3 -15.09 -8.41 -4.72
N SER A 4 -15.98 -8.54 -5.72
CA SER A 4 -15.69 -8.02 -7.07
C SER A 4 -15.48 -6.51 -7.06
N GLU A 5 -16.26 -5.80 -6.25
CA GLU A 5 -16.14 -4.34 -6.13
C GLU A 5 -14.80 -3.94 -5.52
N LEU A 6 -14.39 -4.63 -4.46
CA LEU A 6 -13.10 -4.36 -3.82
C LEU A 6 -11.96 -4.68 -4.77
N LYS A 7 -12.04 -5.79 -5.49
CA LYS A 7 -11.00 -6.16 -6.46
C LYS A 7 -10.88 -5.09 -7.56
N ALA A 8 -12.01 -4.61 -8.09
CA ALA A 8 -11.99 -3.57 -9.10
C ALA A 8 -11.37 -2.27 -8.57
N LEU A 9 -11.69 -1.90 -7.34
CA LEU A 9 -11.10 -0.72 -6.70
C LEU A 9 -9.60 -0.87 -6.55
N LEU A 10 -9.13 -2.01 -6.05
CA LEU A 10 -7.70 -2.27 -5.87
C LEU A 10 -6.96 -2.30 -7.20
N ASP A 11 -7.56 -2.90 -8.23
CA ASP A 11 -6.97 -2.92 -9.57
C ASP A 11 -6.81 -1.50 -10.11
N ALA A 12 -7.81 -0.65 -9.93
CA ALA A 12 -7.76 0.75 -10.36
C ALA A 12 -6.66 1.53 -9.62
N ILE A 13 -6.54 1.32 -8.31
CA ILE A 13 -5.50 1.95 -7.50
C ILE A 13 -4.11 1.52 -7.99
N VAL A 14 -3.92 0.22 -8.20
CA VAL A 14 -2.63 -0.31 -8.66
C VAL A 14 -2.27 0.24 -10.03
N GLN A 15 -3.23 0.33 -10.95
CA GLN A 15 -2.96 0.88 -12.28
C GLN A 15 -2.52 2.35 -12.23
N LYS A 16 -3.15 3.14 -11.37
CA LYS A 16 -2.72 4.53 -11.18
C LYS A 16 -1.30 4.62 -10.61
N LEU A 17 -0.98 3.77 -9.66
CA LEU A 17 0.36 3.73 -9.07
C LEU A 17 1.40 3.32 -10.10
N ILE A 18 1.12 2.30 -10.91
CA ILE A 18 2.03 1.87 -11.96
C ILE A 18 2.30 3.02 -12.94
N LYS A 19 1.23 3.70 -13.36
CA LYS A 19 1.34 4.75 -14.37
C LYS A 19 2.05 6.00 -13.88
N TYR A 20 1.76 6.44 -12.66
CA TYR A 20 2.18 7.76 -12.20
C TYR A 20 3.27 7.72 -11.12
N PHE A 21 3.50 6.60 -10.49
CA PHE A 21 4.50 6.48 -9.42
C PHE A 21 5.59 5.46 -9.73
N ALA A 22 5.29 4.45 -10.53
CA ALA A 22 6.21 3.37 -10.91
C ALA A 22 6.81 2.65 -9.68
N PRO A 23 5.99 2.09 -8.79
CA PRO A 23 6.49 1.37 -7.63
C PRO A 23 7.10 0.03 -8.01
N GLN A 24 7.93 -0.52 -7.13
CA GLN A 24 8.47 -1.87 -7.30
C GLN A 24 7.50 -2.91 -6.77
N LYS A 25 6.73 -2.57 -5.74
CA LYS A 25 5.81 -3.52 -5.10
C LYS A 25 4.70 -2.77 -4.38
N VAL A 26 3.50 -3.34 -4.39
CA VAL A 26 2.34 -2.83 -3.65
C VAL A 26 1.73 -3.99 -2.88
N ILE A 27 1.60 -3.83 -1.57
CA ILE A 27 1.08 -4.87 -0.67
C ILE A 27 -0.11 -4.33 0.10
N LEU A 28 -1.22 -5.06 0.06
CA LEU A 28 -2.39 -4.79 0.89
C LEU A 28 -2.18 -5.47 2.25
N TYR A 29 -2.35 -4.72 3.33
CA TYR A 29 -2.28 -5.30 4.66
C TYR A 29 -3.48 -4.84 5.48
N GLY A 30 -3.50 -5.18 6.77
CA GLY A 30 -4.60 -4.80 7.65
C GLY A 30 -5.86 -5.63 7.44
N SER A 31 -7.00 -5.10 7.89
CA SER A 31 -8.25 -5.86 7.99
C SER A 31 -8.75 -6.39 6.64
N TYR A 32 -8.59 -5.63 5.57
CA TYR A 32 -9.02 -6.10 4.24
C TYR A 32 -8.17 -7.26 3.73
N ALA A 33 -6.89 -7.29 4.08
CA ALA A 33 -6.00 -8.39 3.68
C ALA A 33 -6.24 -9.64 4.54
N TYR A 34 -6.56 -9.44 5.83
CA TYR A 34 -6.66 -10.52 6.80
C TYR A 34 -8.07 -11.08 6.94
N GLY A 35 -9.04 -10.55 6.20
CA GLY A 35 -10.38 -11.12 6.11
C GLY A 35 -11.38 -10.62 7.13
N ASN A 36 -11.06 -9.56 7.89
CA ASN A 36 -11.95 -9.03 8.94
C ASN A 36 -12.21 -7.53 8.82
N PRO A 37 -12.62 -7.01 7.63
CA PRO A 37 -12.86 -5.58 7.52
C PRO A 37 -14.15 -5.16 8.25
N GLU A 38 -14.05 -4.03 8.95
CA GLU A 38 -15.22 -3.33 9.47
C GLU A 38 -15.79 -2.43 8.38
N PRO A 39 -17.06 -2.00 8.48
CA PRO A 39 -17.65 -1.16 7.43
C PRO A 39 -16.91 0.12 7.13
N ASP A 40 -16.19 0.67 8.11
CA ASP A 40 -15.43 1.91 7.98
C ASP A 40 -13.93 1.69 8.00
N SER A 41 -13.47 0.45 7.75
CA SER A 41 -12.04 0.14 7.69
C SER A 41 -11.36 0.84 6.52
N ASP A 42 -10.12 1.29 6.75
CA ASP A 42 -9.27 1.84 5.70
C ASP A 42 -8.65 0.72 4.87
N LEU A 43 -8.34 1.05 3.61
CA LEU A 43 -7.49 0.20 2.80
C LEU A 43 -6.04 0.55 3.14
N ASP A 44 -5.30 -0.41 3.69
CA ASP A 44 -3.92 -0.20 4.12
C ASP A 44 -2.96 -0.74 3.08
N LEU A 45 -2.15 0.16 2.49
CA LEU A 45 -1.21 -0.20 1.42
C LEU A 45 0.23 0.12 1.83
N LEU A 46 1.11 -0.86 1.68
CA LEU A 46 2.55 -0.64 1.73
C LEU A 46 3.04 -0.57 0.28
N ILE A 47 3.65 0.55 -0.06
CA ILE A 47 4.16 0.82 -1.41
C ILE A 47 5.68 0.90 -1.31
N ILE A 48 6.37 0.06 -2.07
CA ILE A 48 7.83 -0.01 -2.04
C ILE A 48 8.38 0.56 -3.33
N LYS A 49 9.27 1.55 -3.22
CA LYS A 49 9.90 2.18 -4.37
C LYS A 49 11.30 2.65 -4.01
N GLU A 50 12.27 2.33 -4.87
CA GLU A 50 13.61 2.90 -4.75
C GLU A 50 13.57 4.36 -5.21
N THR A 51 13.90 5.28 -4.31
CA THR A 51 13.85 6.71 -4.59
C THR A 51 14.71 7.47 -3.59
N SER A 52 15.23 8.61 -4.00
CA SER A 52 15.96 9.54 -3.12
C SER A 52 15.02 10.59 -2.50
N GLU A 53 13.75 10.59 -2.87
CA GLU A 53 12.78 11.53 -2.30
C GLU A 53 12.62 11.31 -0.80
N ARG A 54 12.38 12.42 -0.08
CA ARG A 54 12.08 12.35 1.36
C ARG A 54 10.77 11.60 1.58
N PHE A 55 10.65 10.98 2.75
CA PHE A 55 9.45 10.24 3.15
C PHE A 55 8.18 11.04 2.92
N ILE A 56 8.16 12.30 3.38
CA ILE A 56 6.97 13.15 3.27
C ILE A 56 6.60 13.44 1.81
N ASP A 57 7.60 13.63 0.95
CA ASP A 57 7.35 13.93 -0.46
C ASP A 57 6.77 12.72 -1.19
N ARG A 58 7.25 11.52 -0.88
CA ARG A 58 6.70 10.27 -1.43
C ARG A 58 5.23 10.11 -1.02
N TRP A 59 4.97 10.31 0.25
CA TRP A 59 3.62 10.18 0.80
C TRP A 59 2.66 11.16 0.14
N GLN A 60 3.08 12.42 -0.02
CA GLN A 60 2.27 13.43 -0.69
C GLN A 60 2.02 13.10 -2.16
N SER A 61 3.04 12.59 -2.86
CA SER A 61 2.89 12.19 -4.27
C SER A 61 1.86 11.08 -4.43
N VAL A 62 1.95 10.05 -3.60
CA VAL A 62 1.00 8.93 -3.64
C VAL A 62 -0.39 9.41 -3.28
N ARG A 63 -0.51 10.23 -2.25
CA ARG A 63 -1.79 10.76 -1.84
C ARG A 63 -2.46 11.56 -2.96
N ARG A 64 -1.69 12.36 -3.68
CA ARG A 64 -2.20 13.13 -4.82
C ARG A 64 -2.65 12.22 -5.95
N ILE A 65 -1.83 11.21 -6.28
CA ILE A 65 -2.15 10.24 -7.33
C ILE A 65 -3.46 9.50 -7.03
N LEU A 66 -3.66 9.12 -5.77
CA LEU A 66 -4.80 8.32 -5.35
C LEU A 66 -6.00 9.15 -4.88
N SER A 67 -5.92 10.47 -4.95
CA SER A 67 -7.02 11.35 -4.55
C SER A 67 -8.24 11.12 -5.45
N ASP A 68 -9.36 10.79 -4.85
CA ASP A 68 -10.61 10.55 -5.55
C ASP A 68 -11.78 10.85 -4.61
N PRO A 69 -12.48 11.99 -4.81
CA PRO A 69 -13.57 12.37 -3.92
C PRO A 69 -14.78 11.43 -3.99
N THR A 70 -14.85 10.58 -5.03
CA THR A 70 -15.96 9.62 -5.16
C THR A 70 -15.66 8.26 -4.53
N ARG A 71 -14.45 8.08 -3.97
CA ARG A 71 -14.07 6.80 -3.40
C ARG A 71 -14.87 6.51 -2.13
N MET A 72 -15.34 5.26 -2.04
CA MET A 72 -16.17 4.81 -0.91
C MET A 72 -15.36 4.47 0.33
N ALA A 73 -14.07 4.11 0.19
CA ALA A 73 -13.21 3.71 1.30
C ALA A 73 -11.97 4.60 1.38
N PRO A 74 -11.58 5.06 2.57
CA PRO A 74 -10.33 5.78 2.74
C PRO A 74 -9.14 4.86 2.52
N ILE A 75 -8.01 5.45 2.13
CA ILE A 75 -6.76 4.71 1.90
C ILE A 75 -5.67 5.28 2.81
N GLU A 76 -5.03 4.39 3.57
CA GLU A 76 -3.83 4.68 4.33
C GLU A 76 -2.64 4.14 3.55
N THR A 77 -1.62 4.96 3.34
CA THR A 77 -0.45 4.54 2.57
C THR A 77 0.83 4.69 3.38
N LEU A 78 1.71 3.71 3.25
CA LEU A 78 3.05 3.74 3.80
C LEU A 78 4.01 3.50 2.64
N VAL A 79 4.87 4.48 2.35
CA VAL A 79 5.77 4.42 1.19
C VAL A 79 7.21 4.32 1.67
N LEU A 80 7.84 3.18 1.44
CA LEU A 80 9.19 2.90 1.92
C LEU A 80 10.09 2.46 0.76
N THR A 81 11.40 2.75 0.90
CA THR A 81 12.38 2.19 -0.02
C THR A 81 12.77 0.78 0.40
N PRO A 82 13.32 -0.05 -0.51
CA PRO A 82 13.84 -1.37 -0.11
C PRO A 82 14.87 -1.30 1.00
N GLY A 83 15.73 -0.26 1.00
CA GLY A 83 16.71 -0.09 2.06
C GLY A 83 16.07 0.20 3.42
N GLU A 84 15.01 1.01 3.42
CA GLU A 84 14.26 1.28 4.66
C GLU A 84 13.57 0.03 5.18
N ILE A 85 13.02 -0.80 4.30
CA ILE A 85 12.43 -2.09 4.67
C ILE A 85 13.47 -2.97 5.34
N SER A 86 14.64 -3.14 4.70
CA SER A 86 15.74 -3.95 5.24
C SER A 86 16.20 -3.46 6.59
N ASP A 87 16.34 -2.14 6.73
CA ASP A 87 16.77 -1.53 7.99
C ASP A 87 15.76 -1.78 9.11
N ARG A 88 14.49 -1.63 8.84
CA ARG A 88 13.44 -1.87 9.83
C ARG A 88 13.40 -3.34 10.27
N ILE A 89 13.53 -4.26 9.32
CA ILE A 89 13.57 -5.69 9.64
C ILE A 89 14.79 -6.01 10.50
N ALA A 90 15.96 -5.45 10.17
CA ALA A 90 17.18 -5.65 10.94
C ALA A 90 17.06 -5.13 12.38
N ARG A 91 16.24 -4.11 12.59
CA ARG A 91 15.97 -3.54 13.92
C ARG A 91 14.86 -4.27 14.68
N GLY A 92 14.27 -5.31 14.12
CA GLY A 92 13.23 -6.08 14.76
C GLY A 92 11.83 -5.48 14.67
N ASP A 93 11.54 -4.71 13.62
CA ASP A 93 10.22 -4.12 13.41
C ASP A 93 9.20 -5.21 13.10
N GLN A 94 8.37 -5.54 14.10
CA GLN A 94 7.37 -6.60 13.96
C GLN A 94 6.23 -6.21 13.02
N PHE A 95 5.92 -4.92 12.94
CA PHE A 95 4.85 -4.44 12.07
C PHE A 95 5.19 -4.68 10.60
N ILE A 96 6.39 -4.27 10.18
CA ILE A 96 6.84 -4.49 8.81
C ILE A 96 6.99 -6.00 8.53
N ALA A 97 7.55 -6.75 9.48
CA ALA A 97 7.69 -8.20 9.32
C ALA A 97 6.34 -8.87 9.09
N GLU A 98 5.31 -8.45 9.82
CA GLU A 98 3.95 -9.00 9.66
C GLU A 98 3.37 -8.66 8.29
N ILE A 99 3.55 -7.43 7.83
CA ILE A 99 3.06 -7.04 6.50
C ILE A 99 3.69 -7.91 5.42
N LEU A 100 5.00 -8.13 5.49
CA LEU A 100 5.69 -8.93 4.48
C LEU A 100 5.29 -10.40 4.53
N LYS A 101 4.94 -10.90 5.71
CA LYS A 101 4.57 -12.30 5.89
C LYS A 101 3.10 -12.57 5.55
N LYS A 102 2.20 -11.69 5.99
CA LYS A 102 0.75 -11.91 5.90
C LYS A 102 0.06 -11.03 4.88
N GLY A 103 0.69 -9.97 4.42
CA GLY A 103 0.11 -9.05 3.46
C GLY A 103 -0.14 -9.72 2.11
N ARG A 104 -1.05 -9.14 1.35
CA ARG A 104 -1.41 -9.62 0.02
C ARG A 104 -0.70 -8.77 -1.02
N VAL A 105 0.18 -9.39 -1.81
CA VAL A 105 0.89 -8.67 -2.88
C VAL A 105 -0.10 -8.38 -4.01
N LEU A 106 -0.32 -7.10 -4.29
CA LEU A 106 -1.19 -6.67 -5.37
C LEU A 106 -0.42 -6.47 -6.66
N TYR A 107 0.84 -6.10 -6.55
CA TYR A 107 1.70 -5.83 -7.70
C TYR A 107 3.16 -6.02 -7.33
N GLU A 108 3.92 -6.60 -8.26
CA GLU A 108 5.37 -6.74 -8.14
C GLU A 108 5.97 -6.56 -9.53
N ALA A 109 6.85 -5.57 -9.66
CA ALA A 109 7.51 -5.28 -10.93
C ALA A 109 8.50 -6.38 -11.35
#